data_dae79fba01e2cfea3b4d32111c2d37a3
#
_entry.id   dae79fba01e2cfea3b4d32111c2d37a3
#
_cell.length_a   1.000
_cell.length_b   1.000
_cell.length_c   1.000
_cell.angle_alpha   90.00
_cell.angle_beta   90.00
_cell.angle_gamma   90.00
#
_symmetry.space_group_name_H-M   'P 1'
#
loop_
_entity.id
_entity.type
_entity.pdbx_description
1 polymer ?
#
loop_
_entity_poly.entity_id
_entity_poly.type
_entity_poly.pdbx_seq_one_letter_code
_entity_poly.pdbx_strand_id
1 'polypeptide(L)'
;MKKIKFIKLHCILFFILSFLHLNAQEISQGPYDQLIIRGVTLINGNGAPPIGPIDIEVKNNIITKIQTVGYPGIKKRRNGPVLQKNGKELNCDGMYILPGFIDMHGHIGGVSQGAEPDYVFKLWMAHGI
;
A
#
# COMPACT_ATOMS: atom_id res chain seq x y z
N MET A 1 23.72 38.82 31.21
CA MET A 1 22.24 38.72 30.95
C MET A 1 21.85 38.45 29.50
N LYS A 2 22.53 38.90 28.46
CA LYS A 2 22.18 38.63 27.04
C LYS A 2 22.33 37.16 26.61
N LYS A 3 23.38 36.43 27.09
CA LYS A 3 23.60 35.01 26.71
C LYS A 3 22.49 34.05 27.18
N ILE A 4 21.89 34.28 28.36
CA ILE A 4 20.83 33.43 28.90
C ILE A 4 19.53 33.59 28.11
N LYS A 5 19.24 34.79 27.58
CA LYS A 5 18.07 35.02 26.72
C LYS A 5 18.20 34.30 25.36
N PHE A 6 19.43 34.25 24.81
CA PHE A 6 19.71 33.59 23.55
C PHE A 6 19.52 32.06 23.65
N ILE A 7 20.04 31.44 24.73
CA ILE A 7 19.88 29.99 24.97
C ILE A 7 18.41 29.61 25.14
N LYS A 8 17.63 30.39 25.90
CA LYS A 8 16.19 30.14 26.08
C LYS A 8 15.43 30.21 24.75
N LEU A 9 15.78 31.18 23.92
CA LEU A 9 15.13 31.31 22.59
C LEU A 9 15.45 30.13 21.67
N HIS A 10 16.67 29.62 21.65
CA HIS A 10 17.07 28.44 20.86
C HIS A 10 16.41 27.15 21.35
N CYS A 11 16.29 26.97 22.67
CA CYS A 11 15.58 25.84 23.24
C CYS A 11 14.10 25.84 22.91
N ILE A 12 13.46 27.01 22.94
CA ILE A 12 12.04 27.15 22.55
C ILE A 12 11.85 26.87 21.04
N LEU A 13 12.72 27.39 20.20
CA LEU A 13 12.69 27.16 18.76
C LEU A 13 12.91 25.69 18.42
N PHE A 14 13.86 25.02 19.07
CA PHE A 14 14.11 23.59 18.91
C PHE A 14 12.91 22.75 19.35
N PHE A 15 12.24 23.13 20.45
CA PHE A 15 11.05 22.45 20.93
C PHE A 15 9.85 22.64 19.98
N ILE A 16 9.68 23.82 19.39
CA ILE A 16 8.65 24.09 18.38
C ILE A 16 8.92 23.31 17.09
N LEU A 17 10.18 23.25 16.63
CA LEU A 17 10.54 22.48 15.43
C LEU A 17 10.33 20.97 15.62
N SER A 18 10.53 20.42 16.81
CA SER A 18 10.30 18.99 17.06
C SER A 18 8.82 18.61 17.03
N PHE A 19 7.89 19.53 17.27
CA PHE A 19 6.46 19.28 17.10
C PHE A 19 5.98 19.32 15.63
N LEU A 20 6.76 19.92 14.72
CA LEU A 20 6.39 19.99 13.30
C LEU A 20 6.60 18.65 12.55
N HIS A 21 7.29 17.68 13.16
CA HIS A 21 7.54 16.36 12.55
C HIS A 21 6.63 15.25 13.06
N LEU A 22 5.59 15.56 13.85
CA LEU A 22 4.63 14.59 14.38
C LEU A 22 3.47 14.23 13.42
N ASN A 23 3.61 14.50 12.13
CA ASN A 23 2.70 13.94 11.13
C ASN A 23 3.18 12.56 10.67
N ALA A 24 3.58 11.71 11.60
CA ALA A 24 3.90 10.32 11.32
C ALA A 24 2.62 9.48 11.45
N GLN A 25 2.33 8.79 10.37
CA GLN A 25 1.36 7.72 10.16
C GLN A 25 -0.01 8.20 9.68
N GLU A 26 -0.16 8.19 8.36
CA GLU A 26 -1.45 7.82 7.81
C GLU A 26 -1.83 6.45 8.38
N ILE A 27 -2.76 6.46 9.30
CA ILE A 27 -3.46 5.28 9.80
C ILE A 27 -3.95 4.51 8.57
N SER A 28 -3.85 3.19 8.60
CA SER A 28 -4.26 2.29 7.53
C SER A 28 -5.50 2.81 6.79
N GLN A 29 -5.35 3.07 5.50
CA GLN A 29 -6.45 3.52 4.67
C GLN A 29 -7.34 2.32 4.35
N GLY A 30 -8.65 2.46 4.53
CA GLY A 30 -9.65 1.43 4.24
C GLY A 30 -10.49 1.07 5.46
N PRO A 31 -11.40 0.12 5.37
CA PRO A 31 -11.75 -0.60 4.14
C PRO A 31 -12.43 0.31 3.09
N TYR A 32 -12.26 -0.01 1.82
CA TYR A 32 -12.92 0.69 0.71
C TYR A 32 -14.02 -0.18 0.10
N ASP A 33 -15.16 0.40 -0.24
CA ASP A 33 -16.23 -0.29 -0.97
C ASP A 33 -15.76 -0.73 -2.37
N GLN A 34 -14.91 0.08 -2.96
CA GLN A 34 -14.27 -0.19 -4.25
C GLN A 34 -12.81 0.28 -4.20
N LEU A 35 -11.89 -0.57 -4.64
CA LEU A 35 -10.51 -0.22 -4.91
C LEU A 35 -10.22 -0.49 -6.39
N ILE A 36 -9.64 0.49 -7.08
CA ILE A 36 -9.16 0.31 -8.46
C ILE A 36 -7.64 0.49 -8.47
N ILE A 37 -6.94 -0.53 -8.94
CA ILE A 37 -5.50 -0.52 -9.16
C ILE A 37 -5.27 -0.27 -10.65
N ARG A 38 -4.63 0.84 -11.00
CA ARG A 38 -4.49 1.31 -12.38
C ARG A 38 -3.13 1.01 -12.98
N GLY A 39 -3.14 0.51 -14.20
CA GLY A 39 -1.98 0.51 -15.10
C GLY A 39 -0.88 -0.48 -14.76
N VAL A 40 -1.16 -1.49 -13.96
CA VAL A 40 -0.17 -2.49 -13.54
C VAL A 40 0.17 -3.49 -14.64
N THR A 41 1.32 -4.12 -14.53
CA THR A 41 1.67 -5.34 -15.25
C THR A 41 1.39 -6.55 -14.34
N LEU A 42 0.48 -7.42 -14.75
CA LEU A 42 0.08 -8.62 -14.01
C LEU A 42 0.99 -9.80 -14.34
N ILE A 43 1.53 -10.42 -13.31
CA ILE A 43 2.13 -11.75 -13.34
C ILE A 43 1.21 -12.66 -12.54
N ASN A 44 0.37 -13.45 -13.22
CA ASN A 44 -0.71 -14.18 -12.57
C ASN A 44 -0.34 -15.53 -11.95
N GLY A 45 0.94 -15.92 -12.01
CA GLY A 45 1.45 -17.15 -11.40
C GLY A 45 1.13 -18.46 -12.16
N ASN A 46 0.49 -18.41 -13.32
CA ASN A 46 0.14 -19.59 -14.09
C ASN A 46 1.20 -19.99 -15.15
N GLY A 47 2.36 -19.35 -15.14
CA GLY A 47 3.44 -19.58 -16.11
C GLY A 47 3.28 -18.85 -17.44
N ALA A 48 2.18 -18.10 -17.64
CA ALA A 48 2.01 -17.27 -18.83
C ALA A 48 2.87 -15.99 -18.75
N PRO A 49 3.22 -15.37 -19.90
CA PRO A 49 3.91 -14.09 -19.90
C PRO A 49 3.15 -13.00 -19.15
N PRO A 50 3.83 -12.02 -18.55
CA PRO A 50 3.18 -10.85 -17.94
C PRO A 50 2.29 -10.12 -18.94
N ILE A 51 1.16 -9.63 -18.47
CA ILE A 51 0.21 -8.84 -19.27
C ILE A 51 -0.01 -7.46 -18.67
N GLY A 52 -0.04 -6.43 -19.52
CA GLY A 52 -0.25 -5.04 -19.07
C GLY A 52 -0.22 -4.04 -20.24
N PRO A 53 -0.58 -2.79 -19.98
CA PRO A 53 -1.17 -2.30 -18.72
C PRO A 53 -2.60 -2.83 -18.51
N ILE A 54 -2.90 -3.17 -17.27
CA ILE A 54 -4.24 -3.60 -16.86
C ILE A 54 -4.74 -2.75 -15.69
N ASP A 55 -6.06 -2.64 -15.59
CA ASP A 55 -6.73 -2.14 -14.39
C ASP A 55 -7.41 -3.31 -13.68
N ILE A 56 -7.31 -3.32 -12.35
CA ILE A 56 -7.94 -4.32 -11.49
C ILE A 56 -8.95 -3.62 -10.58
N GLU A 57 -10.18 -4.11 -10.57
CA GLU A 57 -11.22 -3.65 -9.67
C GLU A 57 -11.46 -4.68 -8.56
N VAL A 58 -11.43 -4.20 -7.31
CA VAL A 58 -11.78 -4.97 -6.11
C VAL A 58 -13.02 -4.34 -5.49
N LYS A 59 -14.05 -5.14 -5.21
CA LYS A 59 -15.24 -4.74 -4.45
C LYS A 59 -15.49 -5.75 -3.35
N ASN A 60 -15.77 -5.27 -2.16
CA ASN A 60 -16.07 -6.12 -1.00
C ASN A 60 -15.04 -7.26 -0.83
N ASN A 61 -13.74 -6.95 -0.95
CA ASN A 61 -12.61 -7.89 -0.87
C ASN A 61 -12.56 -8.96 -1.97
N ILE A 62 -13.30 -8.77 -3.07
CA ILE A 62 -13.32 -9.68 -4.22
C ILE A 62 -12.81 -8.94 -5.45
N ILE A 63 -11.90 -9.55 -6.20
CA ILE A 63 -11.48 -9.06 -7.51
C ILE A 63 -12.66 -9.27 -8.46
N THR A 64 -13.33 -8.17 -8.85
CA THR A 64 -14.51 -8.21 -9.71
C THR A 64 -14.19 -8.00 -11.17
N LYS A 65 -13.04 -7.39 -11.48
CA LYS A 65 -12.65 -7.11 -12.86
C LYS A 65 -11.14 -7.06 -13.01
N ILE A 66 -10.63 -7.65 -14.06
CA ILE A 66 -9.27 -7.52 -14.56
C ILE A 66 -9.37 -7.14 -16.03
N GLN A 67 -8.90 -5.97 -16.41
CA GLN A 67 -9.14 -5.43 -17.74
C GLN A 67 -7.88 -4.83 -18.35
N THR A 68 -7.50 -5.27 -19.55
CA THR A 68 -6.47 -4.61 -20.36
C THR A 68 -6.96 -3.24 -20.80
N VAL A 69 -6.19 -2.21 -20.54
CA VAL A 69 -6.58 -0.80 -20.77
C VAL A 69 -5.68 -0.07 -21.76
N GLY A 70 -4.74 -0.77 -22.35
CA GLY A 70 -3.81 -0.19 -23.33
C GLY A 70 -2.77 -1.20 -23.80
N TYR A 71 -1.67 -0.66 -24.32
CA TYR A 71 -0.50 -1.41 -24.74
C TYR A 71 0.75 -0.85 -24.04
N PRO A 72 1.81 -1.64 -23.87
CA PRO A 72 3.06 -1.14 -23.29
C PRO A 72 3.54 0.14 -23.98
N GLY A 73 3.89 1.14 -23.21
CA GLY A 73 4.35 2.45 -23.72
C GLY A 73 3.24 3.43 -24.12
N ILE A 74 1.97 3.04 -24.10
CA ILE A 74 0.83 3.93 -24.42
C ILE A 74 0.17 4.38 -23.12
N LYS A 75 0.27 5.66 -22.78
CA LYS A 75 -0.29 6.24 -21.54
C LYS A 75 -1.82 6.32 -21.53
N LYS A 76 -2.49 6.24 -22.66
CA LYS A 76 -3.94 6.43 -22.76
C LYS A 76 -4.69 5.15 -22.41
N ARG A 77 -5.35 5.15 -21.26
CA ARG A 77 -6.23 4.07 -20.83
C ARG A 77 -7.56 4.12 -21.60
N ARG A 78 -8.04 2.95 -22.01
CA ARG A 78 -9.33 2.79 -22.67
C ARG A 78 -10.20 1.83 -21.84
N ASN A 79 -11.45 2.20 -21.63
CA ASN A 79 -12.48 1.30 -21.06
C ASN A 79 -12.14 0.68 -19.70
N GLY A 80 -11.38 1.38 -18.85
CA GLY A 80 -11.11 0.92 -17.50
C GLY A 80 -12.36 0.97 -16.59
N PRO A 81 -12.32 0.32 -15.43
CA PRO A 81 -13.38 0.43 -14.42
C PRO A 81 -13.62 1.89 -14.03
N VAL A 82 -14.89 2.23 -13.75
CA VAL A 82 -15.28 3.58 -13.34
C VAL A 82 -15.24 3.68 -11.83
N LEU A 83 -14.56 4.72 -11.32
CA LEU A 83 -14.48 4.98 -9.89
C LEU A 83 -15.84 5.42 -9.34
N GLN A 84 -16.31 4.73 -8.30
CA GLN A 84 -17.53 5.08 -7.58
C GLN A 84 -17.25 6.17 -6.52
N LYS A 85 -18.32 6.80 -6.01
CA LYS A 85 -18.22 7.92 -5.06
C LYS A 85 -17.38 7.61 -3.82
N ASN A 86 -17.48 6.41 -3.27
CA ASN A 86 -16.75 5.97 -2.07
C ASN A 86 -15.58 5.01 -2.41
N GLY A 87 -15.17 5.00 -3.66
CA GLY A 87 -14.04 4.18 -4.10
C GLY A 87 -12.70 4.88 -3.92
N LYS A 88 -11.65 4.08 -3.93
CA LYS A 88 -10.26 4.54 -3.96
C LYS A 88 -9.60 4.09 -5.27
N GLU A 89 -8.77 4.95 -5.80
CA GLU A 89 -7.95 4.66 -6.97
C GLU A 89 -6.48 4.76 -6.59
N LEU A 90 -5.69 3.76 -7.00
CA LEU A 90 -4.24 3.74 -6.89
C LEU A 90 -3.64 3.79 -8.29
N ASN A 91 -2.83 4.79 -8.57
CA ASN A 91 -2.03 4.83 -9.78
C ASN A 91 -0.77 3.99 -9.59
N CYS A 92 -0.68 2.89 -10.34
CA CYS A 92 0.41 1.92 -10.28
C CYS A 92 1.05 1.72 -11.65
N ASP A 93 1.05 2.76 -12.48
CA ASP A 93 1.69 2.72 -13.80
C ASP A 93 3.16 2.30 -13.69
N GLY A 94 3.55 1.29 -14.47
CA GLY A 94 4.92 0.76 -14.48
C GLY A 94 5.25 -0.20 -13.32
N MET A 95 4.31 -0.44 -12.41
CA MET A 95 4.48 -1.43 -11.35
C MET A 95 4.01 -2.80 -11.78
N TYR A 96 4.49 -3.81 -11.08
CA TYR A 96 4.06 -5.20 -11.24
C TYR A 96 3.13 -5.58 -10.10
N ILE A 97 2.15 -6.44 -10.40
CA ILE A 97 1.27 -7.05 -9.40
C ILE A 97 1.30 -8.57 -9.54
N LEU A 98 1.37 -9.25 -8.41
CA LEU A 98 1.36 -10.69 -8.31
C LEU A 98 0.27 -11.11 -7.33
N PRO A 99 -0.25 -12.35 -7.40
CA PRO A 99 -0.99 -12.95 -6.29
C PRO A 99 -0.14 -12.95 -5.03
N GLY A 100 -0.78 -12.88 -3.86
CA GLY A 100 -0.08 -13.05 -2.58
C GLY A 100 0.66 -14.39 -2.52
N PHE A 101 1.77 -14.42 -1.81
CA PHE A 101 2.54 -15.65 -1.65
C PHE A 101 1.86 -16.61 -0.68
N ILE A 102 2.05 -17.90 -0.88
CA ILE A 102 1.58 -18.94 0.02
C ILE A 102 2.81 -19.56 0.69
N ASP A 103 2.91 -19.38 2.00
CA ASP A 103 3.91 -20.08 2.79
C ASP A 103 3.40 -21.48 3.11
N MET A 104 4.10 -22.50 2.61
CA MET A 104 3.73 -23.91 2.80
C MET A 104 4.18 -24.48 4.15
N HIS A 105 5.00 -23.76 4.91
CA HIS A 105 5.51 -24.16 6.22
C HIS A 105 5.78 -22.95 7.11
N GLY A 106 4.71 -22.33 7.60
CA GLY A 106 4.80 -21.16 8.47
C GLY A 106 4.74 -21.54 9.96
N HIS A 107 5.49 -20.82 10.78
CA HIS A 107 5.39 -20.85 12.24
C HIS A 107 4.73 -19.57 12.74
N ILE A 108 3.59 -19.70 13.41
CA ILE A 108 2.79 -18.54 13.84
C ILE A 108 3.39 -17.86 15.09
N GLY A 109 4.32 -18.54 15.76
CA GLY A 109 4.82 -18.07 17.04
C GLY A 109 3.89 -18.43 18.19
N GLY A 110 3.81 -17.58 19.17
CA GLY A 110 3.05 -17.72 20.41
C GLY A 110 3.86 -17.26 21.60
N VAL A 111 3.23 -17.18 22.76
CA VAL A 111 3.85 -16.67 24.00
C VAL A 111 5.16 -17.41 24.33
N SER A 112 5.22 -18.72 24.10
CA SER A 112 6.41 -19.54 24.31
C SER A 112 7.55 -19.22 23.34
N GLN A 113 7.26 -18.59 22.20
CA GLN A 113 8.23 -18.19 21.19
C GLN A 113 8.50 -16.67 21.19
N GLY A 114 7.92 -15.95 22.16
CA GLY A 114 8.18 -14.53 22.37
C GLY A 114 7.51 -13.59 21.37
N ALA A 115 6.54 -14.10 20.58
CA ALA A 115 5.82 -13.27 19.60
C ALA A 115 4.31 -13.55 19.65
N GLU A 116 3.52 -12.47 19.69
CA GLU A 116 2.06 -12.58 19.60
C GLU A 116 1.64 -12.95 18.17
N PRO A 117 0.69 -13.89 17.99
CA PRO A 117 0.23 -14.32 16.67
C PRO A 117 -0.22 -13.18 15.76
N ASP A 118 -0.97 -12.21 16.29
CA ASP A 118 -1.42 -11.04 15.55
C ASP A 118 -0.28 -10.23 14.94
N TYR A 119 0.84 -10.11 15.65
CA TYR A 119 2.03 -9.44 15.14
C TYR A 119 2.64 -10.20 13.98
N VAL A 120 2.74 -11.53 14.11
CA VAL A 120 3.29 -12.41 13.06
C VAL A 120 2.43 -12.35 11.80
N PHE A 121 1.09 -12.42 11.92
CA PHE A 121 0.18 -12.31 10.77
C PHE A 121 0.30 -10.96 10.07
N LYS A 122 0.41 -9.86 10.81
CA LYS A 122 0.62 -8.53 10.22
C LYS A 122 1.93 -8.44 9.46
N LEU A 123 3.00 -9.05 9.98
CA LEU A 123 4.28 -9.13 9.26
C LEU A 123 4.16 -9.94 7.98
N TRP A 124 3.51 -11.09 8.00
CA TRP A 124 3.30 -11.90 6.81
C TRP A 124 2.51 -11.14 5.75
N MET A 125 1.40 -10.53 6.13
CA MET A 125 0.62 -9.68 5.21
C MET A 125 1.47 -8.53 4.62
N ALA A 126 2.32 -7.90 5.42
CA ALA A 126 3.21 -6.83 4.95
C ALA A 126 4.27 -7.32 3.95
N HIS A 127 4.58 -8.62 3.96
CA HIS A 127 5.50 -9.26 3.01
C HIS A 127 4.78 -9.99 1.86
N GLY A 128 3.46 -9.87 1.78
CA GLY A 128 2.67 -10.42 0.69
C GLY A 128 2.29 -11.90 0.85
N ILE A 129 2.31 -12.43 2.08
CA ILE A 129 1.88 -13.79 2.43
C ILE A 129 0.43 -13.76 2.92
#